data_7b8d7857b6e0dd885b9d169d317c287c
#
_entry.id   7b8d7857b6e0dd885b9d169d317c287c
#
_cell.length_a   1.000
_cell.length_b   1.000
_cell.length_c   1.000
_cell.angle_alpha   90.00
_cell.angle_beta   90.00
_cell.angle_gamma   90.00
#
_symmetry.space_group_name_H-M   'P 1'
#
loop_
_entity.id
_entity.type
_entity.pdbx_description
1 polymer ?
#
loop_
_entity_poly.entity_id
_entity_poly.type
_entity_poly.pdbx_seq_one_letter_code
_entity_poly.pdbx_strand_id
1 'polypeptide(L)'
;AAVADTDGMAALFQGQPIQAVFFSSAAGRTVDAVEVWGNAVPYLTSVDSPEGDEVPNYHSTVTVPLDEFKSKLLAQYPQADLSGEPAGWFANLVPNSAGGVETVDIGGTTVGGGSLRTLFGLRSTSFTVSASADGVTFSVTGYGHGVGMSQYGANALAKEGKSYDE
;
A
#
# COMPACT_ATOMS: atom_id res chain seq x y z
N ALA A 1 -26.24 16.90 -7.36
CA ALA A 1 -25.38 16.16 -6.43
C ALA A 1 -24.86 14.93 -7.15
N ALA A 2 -23.62 14.47 -6.87
CA ALA A 2 -22.93 13.41 -7.64
C ALA A 2 -23.80 12.19 -7.95
N VAL A 3 -24.54 11.67 -6.96
CA VAL A 3 -25.46 10.52 -7.14
C VAL A 3 -26.55 10.79 -8.17
N ALA A 4 -27.13 12.01 -8.19
CA ALA A 4 -28.17 12.36 -9.15
C ALA A 4 -27.60 12.59 -10.57
N ASP A 5 -26.35 13.04 -10.66
CA ASP A 5 -25.67 13.34 -11.92
C ASP A 5 -25.20 12.05 -12.63
N THR A 6 -25.05 10.96 -11.86
CA THR A 6 -24.63 9.64 -12.35
C THR A 6 -25.73 8.58 -12.22
N ASP A 7 -26.99 8.98 -12.03
CA ASP A 7 -28.11 8.04 -11.89
C ASP A 7 -28.26 7.15 -13.12
N GLY A 8 -28.37 5.84 -12.89
CA GLY A 8 -28.40 4.83 -13.96
C GLY A 8 -27.06 4.54 -14.64
N MET A 9 -25.96 5.17 -14.23
CA MET A 9 -24.61 4.89 -14.75
C MET A 9 -23.91 3.82 -13.93
N ALA A 10 -23.27 2.87 -14.61
CA ALA A 10 -22.45 1.85 -13.98
C ALA A 10 -21.18 1.60 -14.80
N ALA A 11 -20.03 1.44 -14.11
CA ALA A 11 -18.81 1.01 -14.77
C ALA A 11 -18.88 -0.49 -15.08
N LEU A 12 -18.66 -0.84 -16.35
CA LEU A 12 -18.76 -2.22 -16.84
C LEU A 12 -17.42 -2.68 -17.42
N PHE A 13 -17.15 -3.97 -17.26
CA PHE A 13 -16.10 -4.67 -17.98
C PHE A 13 -16.70 -5.87 -18.69
N GLN A 14 -16.57 -5.96 -20.03
CA GLN A 14 -17.18 -7.00 -20.85
C GLN A 14 -18.70 -7.16 -20.63
N GLY A 15 -19.40 -6.05 -20.43
CA GLY A 15 -20.85 -6.01 -20.21
C GLY A 15 -21.32 -6.41 -18.81
N GLN A 16 -20.41 -6.64 -17.85
CA GLN A 16 -20.73 -6.95 -16.47
C GLN A 16 -20.27 -5.81 -15.53
N PRO A 17 -21.02 -5.50 -14.46
CA PRO A 17 -20.57 -4.53 -13.47
C PRO A 17 -19.19 -4.90 -12.88
N ILE A 18 -18.31 -3.91 -12.75
CA ILE A 18 -16.98 -4.11 -12.15
C ILE A 18 -17.05 -4.23 -10.62
N GLN A 19 -16.01 -4.78 -10.03
CA GLN A 19 -15.72 -4.56 -8.61
C GLN A 19 -15.17 -3.13 -8.45
N ALA A 20 -16.01 -2.19 -8.04
CA ALA A 20 -15.67 -0.78 -7.89
C ALA A 20 -14.92 -0.55 -6.56
N VAL A 21 -13.71 -1.10 -6.44
CA VAL A 21 -12.87 -0.94 -5.25
C VAL A 21 -12.17 0.40 -5.26
N PHE A 22 -11.97 0.97 -4.06
CA PHE A 22 -11.34 2.26 -3.88
C PHE A 22 -10.55 2.30 -2.56
N PHE A 23 -9.67 3.28 -2.44
CA PHE A 23 -8.86 3.53 -1.25
C PHE A 23 -8.59 5.03 -1.12
N SER A 24 -7.96 5.46 -0.03
CA SER A 24 -7.80 6.88 0.27
C SER A 24 -6.83 7.57 -0.68
N SER A 25 -5.53 7.23 -0.63
CA SER A 25 -4.49 7.88 -1.43
C SER A 25 -3.37 6.94 -1.85
N ALA A 26 -2.96 7.01 -3.09
CA ALA A 26 -1.82 6.29 -3.65
C ALA A 26 -0.50 7.03 -3.36
N ALA A 27 0.60 6.34 -3.54
CA ALA A 27 1.95 6.90 -3.47
C ALA A 27 2.52 7.12 -4.89
N GLY A 28 1.78 7.84 -5.74
CA GLY A 28 2.12 8.13 -7.12
C GLY A 28 1.55 7.14 -8.14
N ARG A 29 1.23 5.90 -7.75
CA ARG A 29 0.62 4.87 -8.59
C ARG A 29 -0.28 3.96 -7.76
N THR A 30 -1.27 3.34 -8.44
CA THR A 30 -2.07 2.25 -7.86
C THR A 30 -1.32 0.92 -7.98
N VAL A 31 -1.77 -0.10 -7.25
CA VAL A 31 -1.16 -1.45 -7.21
C VAL A 31 -2.00 -2.43 -8.02
N ASP A 32 -1.36 -3.36 -8.71
CA ASP A 32 -2.05 -4.45 -9.40
C ASP A 32 -2.80 -5.35 -8.40
N ALA A 33 -4.04 -5.72 -8.74
CA ALA A 33 -4.88 -6.56 -7.88
C ALA A 33 -4.23 -7.91 -7.51
N VAL A 34 -3.46 -8.49 -8.42
CA VAL A 34 -2.78 -9.78 -8.21
C VAL A 34 -1.77 -9.72 -7.06
N GLU A 35 -1.08 -8.59 -6.88
CA GLU A 35 -0.07 -8.40 -5.83
C GLU A 35 -0.69 -8.24 -4.43
N VAL A 36 -1.96 -7.82 -4.36
CA VAL A 36 -2.67 -7.61 -3.08
C VAL A 36 -3.58 -8.76 -2.73
N TRP A 37 -4.25 -9.35 -3.72
CA TRP A 37 -5.28 -10.38 -3.49
C TRP A 37 -4.96 -11.74 -4.10
N GLY A 38 -3.80 -11.89 -4.79
CA GLY A 38 -3.34 -13.13 -5.38
C GLY A 38 -4.06 -13.54 -6.67
N ASN A 39 -5.04 -12.75 -7.15
CA ASN A 39 -5.79 -12.99 -8.37
C ASN A 39 -5.73 -11.77 -9.27
N ALA A 40 -5.41 -11.99 -10.55
CA ALA A 40 -5.43 -10.93 -11.54
C ALA A 40 -6.88 -10.54 -11.87
N VAL A 41 -7.14 -9.23 -11.86
CA VAL A 41 -8.41 -8.65 -12.31
C VAL A 41 -8.08 -7.70 -13.47
N PRO A 42 -8.51 -7.99 -14.71
CA PRO A 42 -8.01 -7.32 -15.91
C PRO A 42 -8.14 -5.79 -15.94
N TYR A 43 -9.10 -5.24 -15.20
CA TYR A 43 -9.35 -3.80 -15.09
C TYR A 43 -8.82 -3.17 -13.79
N LEU A 44 -8.17 -3.94 -12.90
CA LEU A 44 -7.56 -3.47 -11.65
C LEU A 44 -6.04 -3.61 -11.75
N THR A 45 -5.46 -2.83 -12.64
CA THR A 45 -4.02 -2.78 -12.89
C THR A 45 -3.43 -1.46 -12.40
N SER A 46 -2.12 -1.42 -12.23
CA SER A 46 -1.40 -0.22 -11.79
C SER A 46 -1.53 0.90 -12.81
N VAL A 47 -1.95 2.07 -12.36
CA VAL A 47 -2.02 3.31 -13.13
C VAL A 47 -1.42 4.47 -12.32
N ASP A 48 -1.00 5.52 -13.01
CA ASP A 48 -0.53 6.75 -12.35
C ASP A 48 -1.66 7.41 -11.56
N SER A 49 -1.32 7.97 -10.41
CA SER A 49 -2.25 8.67 -9.54
C SER A 49 -1.58 9.95 -9.06
N PRO A 50 -2.10 11.14 -9.47
CA PRO A 50 -1.33 12.39 -9.44
C PRO A 50 -1.34 13.12 -8.08
N GLU A 51 -2.06 12.60 -7.09
CA GLU A 51 -2.06 13.20 -5.76
C GLU A 51 -0.69 13.15 -5.09
N GLY A 52 -0.44 14.07 -4.17
CA GLY A 52 0.84 14.22 -3.48
C GLY A 52 0.70 14.86 -2.09
N ASP A 53 1.64 15.73 -1.75
CA ASP A 53 1.79 16.33 -0.42
C ASP A 53 0.58 17.18 0.03
N GLU A 54 -0.33 17.55 -0.88
CA GLU A 54 -1.58 18.22 -0.55
C GLU A 54 -2.58 17.32 0.16
N VAL A 55 -2.37 16.00 0.14
CA VAL A 55 -3.23 15.02 0.84
C VAL A 55 -2.94 15.07 2.35
N PRO A 56 -3.96 15.27 3.20
CA PRO A 56 -3.75 15.27 4.64
C PRO A 56 -3.11 13.98 5.15
N ASN A 57 -2.01 14.11 5.88
CA ASN A 57 -1.22 12.97 6.40
C ASN A 57 -0.74 12.00 5.29
N TYR A 58 -0.39 12.53 4.13
CA TYR A 58 0.16 11.77 3.01
C TYR A 58 1.38 10.94 3.42
N HIS A 59 2.26 11.55 4.21
CA HIS A 59 3.38 10.88 4.86
C HIS A 59 3.04 10.58 6.32
N SER A 60 3.47 9.42 6.79
CA SER A 60 3.36 9.02 8.19
C SER A 60 4.55 8.17 8.60
N THR A 61 4.89 8.21 9.89
CA THR A 61 6.01 7.43 10.44
C THR A 61 5.49 6.56 11.57
N VAL A 62 5.89 5.29 11.57
CA VAL A 62 5.61 4.34 12.64
C VAL A 62 6.96 3.82 13.15
N THR A 63 7.27 4.06 14.41
CA THR A 63 8.45 3.51 15.09
C THR A 63 8.01 2.46 16.10
N VAL A 64 8.56 1.26 15.96
CA VAL A 64 8.24 0.10 16.79
C VAL A 64 9.46 -0.25 17.64
N PRO A 65 9.34 -0.30 18.98
CA PRO A 65 10.44 -0.76 19.85
C PRO A 65 10.92 -2.17 19.45
N LEU A 66 12.21 -2.45 19.59
CA LEU A 66 12.80 -3.72 19.14
C LEU A 66 12.12 -4.96 19.72
N ASP A 67 11.79 -4.95 21.01
CA ASP A 67 11.16 -6.08 21.67
C ASP A 67 9.75 -6.34 21.15
N GLU A 68 8.99 -5.26 20.89
CA GLU A 68 7.66 -5.35 20.27
C GLU A 68 7.75 -5.85 18.84
N PHE A 69 8.71 -5.34 18.05
CA PHE A 69 8.94 -5.79 16.67
C PHE A 69 9.27 -7.28 16.63
N LYS A 70 10.24 -7.73 17.44
CA LYS A 70 10.62 -9.15 17.56
C LYS A 70 9.43 -10.01 17.95
N SER A 71 8.71 -9.62 19.01
CA SER A 71 7.56 -10.37 19.52
C SER A 71 6.48 -10.55 18.46
N LYS A 72 6.07 -9.47 17.79
CA LYS A 72 5.05 -9.52 16.75
C LYS A 72 5.50 -10.30 15.51
N LEU A 73 6.72 -10.06 15.04
CA LEU A 73 7.23 -10.75 13.84
C LEU A 73 7.39 -12.24 14.10
N LEU A 74 8.06 -12.64 15.17
CA LEU A 74 8.32 -14.06 15.49
C LEU A 74 7.05 -14.84 15.81
N ALA A 75 5.98 -14.18 16.25
CA ALA A 75 4.68 -14.83 16.41
C ALA A 75 4.10 -15.36 15.09
N GLN A 76 4.38 -14.69 13.96
CA GLN A 76 3.93 -15.11 12.63
C GLN A 76 5.02 -15.80 11.82
N TYR A 77 6.28 -15.44 12.04
CA TYR A 77 7.45 -15.92 11.31
C TYR A 77 8.52 -16.45 12.29
N PRO A 78 8.25 -17.57 12.99
CA PRO A 78 9.14 -18.08 14.04
C PRO A 78 10.52 -18.52 13.55
N GLN A 79 10.69 -18.70 12.23
CA GLN A 79 11.95 -19.06 11.59
C GLN A 79 12.85 -17.84 11.30
N ALA A 80 12.37 -16.60 11.46
CA ALA A 80 13.19 -15.41 11.22
C ALA A 80 14.29 -15.28 12.28
N ASP A 81 15.53 -15.08 11.85
CA ASP A 81 16.66 -14.85 12.76
C ASP A 81 16.86 -13.37 13.04
N LEU A 82 16.45 -12.92 14.23
CA LEU A 82 16.62 -11.57 14.72
C LEU A 82 17.67 -11.47 15.84
N SER A 83 18.64 -12.38 15.88
CA SER A 83 19.70 -12.42 16.89
C SER A 83 20.82 -11.40 16.62
N GLY A 84 21.02 -11.01 15.36
CA GLY A 84 22.04 -10.05 14.93
C GLY A 84 21.67 -8.60 15.16
N GLU A 85 22.55 -7.70 14.71
CA GLU A 85 22.33 -6.25 14.75
C GLU A 85 21.09 -5.85 13.95
N PRO A 86 20.19 -5.01 14.49
CA PRO A 86 18.92 -4.66 13.84
C PRO A 86 19.09 -4.09 12.42
N ALA A 87 20.14 -3.32 12.17
CA ALA A 87 20.43 -2.74 10.85
C ALA A 87 20.63 -3.81 9.76
N GLY A 88 20.98 -5.05 10.12
CA GLY A 88 21.16 -6.16 9.19
C GLY A 88 19.95 -7.06 9.03
N TRP A 89 18.81 -6.80 9.69
CA TRP A 89 17.65 -7.70 9.61
C TRP A 89 16.94 -7.68 8.28
N PHE A 90 16.94 -6.54 7.58
CA PHE A 90 16.20 -6.32 6.33
C PHE A 90 17.10 -6.48 5.11
N ALA A 91 16.68 -7.28 4.15
CA ALA A 91 17.38 -7.54 2.89
C ALA A 91 16.39 -7.81 1.75
N ASN A 92 16.88 -7.85 0.51
CA ASN A 92 16.15 -8.33 -0.68
C ASN A 92 14.73 -7.76 -0.82
N LEU A 93 14.57 -6.44 -0.66
CA LEU A 93 13.29 -5.79 -0.88
C LEU A 93 12.88 -5.90 -2.36
N VAL A 94 11.72 -6.47 -2.60
CA VAL A 94 11.08 -6.57 -3.92
C VAL A 94 9.96 -5.54 -3.98
N PRO A 95 9.99 -4.60 -4.94
CA PRO A 95 8.93 -3.62 -5.09
C PRO A 95 7.70 -4.21 -5.78
N ASN A 96 6.51 -3.72 -5.41
CA ASN A 96 5.27 -3.95 -6.14
C ASN A 96 5.14 -3.00 -7.35
N SER A 97 4.07 -3.12 -8.13
CA SER A 97 3.79 -2.32 -9.34
C SER A 97 3.66 -0.81 -9.08
N ALA A 98 3.43 -0.40 -7.83
CA ALA A 98 3.42 1.01 -7.40
C ALA A 98 4.76 1.49 -6.80
N GLY A 99 5.80 0.65 -6.79
CA GLY A 99 7.09 0.95 -6.18
C GLY A 99 7.12 0.83 -4.65
N GLY A 100 6.01 0.43 -4.02
CA GLY A 100 5.97 0.04 -2.61
C GLY A 100 6.55 -1.37 -2.39
N VAL A 101 6.38 -1.92 -1.21
CA VAL A 101 6.94 -3.23 -0.83
C VAL A 101 5.96 -4.36 -1.19
N GLU A 102 6.35 -5.24 -2.12
CA GLU A 102 5.70 -6.53 -2.33
C GLU A 102 6.18 -7.53 -1.28
N THR A 103 7.49 -7.75 -1.22
CA THR A 103 8.13 -8.61 -0.21
C THR A 103 9.45 -8.01 0.27
N VAL A 104 9.89 -8.43 1.45
CA VAL A 104 11.21 -8.14 1.99
C VAL A 104 11.67 -9.30 2.85
N ASP A 105 12.94 -9.65 2.78
CA ASP A 105 13.51 -10.65 3.69
C ASP A 105 13.82 -10.01 5.04
N ILE A 106 13.36 -10.64 6.12
CA ILE A 106 13.61 -10.21 7.50
C ILE A 106 14.18 -11.40 8.28
N GLY A 107 15.43 -11.26 8.74
CA GLY A 107 16.13 -12.36 9.40
C GLY A 107 16.19 -13.63 8.52
N GLY A 108 16.38 -13.47 7.21
CA GLY A 108 16.43 -14.57 6.25
C GLY A 108 15.07 -15.17 5.87
N THR A 109 13.96 -14.58 6.33
CA THR A 109 12.60 -15.05 6.01
C THR A 109 11.88 -14.03 5.15
N THR A 110 11.31 -14.45 4.04
CA THR A 110 10.54 -13.57 3.14
C THR A 110 9.18 -13.23 3.75
N VAL A 111 8.92 -11.94 3.89
CA VAL A 111 7.71 -11.38 4.50
C VAL A 111 7.02 -10.44 3.50
N GLY A 112 5.72 -10.60 3.31
CA GLY A 112 4.94 -9.73 2.44
C GLY A 112 4.73 -8.32 3.01
N GLY A 113 4.79 -7.31 2.15
CA GLY A 113 4.50 -5.91 2.53
C GLY A 113 3.11 -5.74 3.14
N GLY A 114 2.11 -6.46 2.61
CA GLY A 114 0.75 -6.52 3.17
C GLY A 114 0.69 -7.09 4.58
N SER A 115 1.52 -8.11 4.87
CA SER A 115 1.66 -8.69 6.21
C SER A 115 2.26 -7.69 7.19
N LEU A 116 3.32 -6.99 6.79
CA LEU A 116 3.94 -5.93 7.61
C LEU A 116 2.95 -4.78 7.85
N ARG A 117 2.22 -4.38 6.82
CA ARG A 117 1.16 -3.36 6.95
C ARG A 117 0.16 -3.73 8.05
N THR A 118 -0.33 -4.97 8.03
CA THR A 118 -1.30 -5.47 9.03
C THR A 118 -0.69 -5.58 10.41
N LEU A 119 0.51 -6.15 10.50
CA LEU A 119 1.18 -6.46 11.77
C LEU A 119 1.57 -5.20 12.57
N PHE A 120 1.99 -4.16 11.86
CA PHE A 120 2.46 -2.90 12.47
C PHE A 120 1.50 -1.72 12.29
N GLY A 121 0.31 -1.94 11.72
CA GLY A 121 -0.70 -0.90 11.54
C GLY A 121 -0.29 0.19 10.55
N LEU A 122 0.48 -0.15 9.52
CA LEU A 122 0.92 0.81 8.52
C LEU A 122 -0.24 1.23 7.62
N ARG A 123 -0.23 2.47 7.17
CA ARG A 123 -1.29 3.02 6.32
C ARG A 123 -1.33 2.38 4.93
N SER A 124 -0.16 2.07 4.35
CA SER A 124 -0.02 1.46 3.03
C SER A 124 1.15 0.48 3.00
N THR A 125 1.39 -0.17 1.86
CA THR A 125 2.61 -0.94 1.57
C THR A 125 3.71 -0.08 0.95
N SER A 126 3.44 1.20 0.65
CA SER A 126 4.46 2.15 0.18
C SER A 126 5.23 2.71 1.37
N PHE A 127 6.25 1.98 1.80
CA PHE A 127 7.09 2.39 2.92
C PHE A 127 8.57 2.12 2.65
N THR A 128 9.42 2.90 3.31
CA THR A 128 10.81 2.56 3.57
C THR A 128 10.95 2.10 5.02
N VAL A 129 11.94 1.27 5.30
CA VAL A 129 12.20 0.76 6.65
C VAL A 129 13.65 0.96 7.02
N SER A 130 13.88 1.35 8.27
CA SER A 130 15.19 1.38 8.90
C SER A 130 15.12 0.75 10.29
N ALA A 131 16.21 0.12 10.71
CA ALA A 131 16.30 -0.46 12.04
C ALA A 131 17.60 -0.04 12.72
N SER A 132 17.51 0.25 14.01
CA SER A 132 18.62 0.64 14.87
C SER A 132 18.45 0.08 16.26
N ALA A 133 19.35 0.39 17.17
CA ALA A 133 19.21 0.04 18.59
C ALA A 133 17.95 0.63 19.24
N ASP A 134 17.42 1.75 18.71
CA ASP A 134 16.24 2.44 19.24
C ASP A 134 14.92 1.83 18.78
N GLY A 135 14.92 1.05 17.69
CA GLY A 135 13.71 0.44 17.13
C GLY A 135 13.73 0.27 15.62
N VAL A 136 12.60 -0.20 15.09
CA VAL A 136 12.32 -0.29 13.65
C VAL A 136 11.38 0.83 13.27
N THR A 137 11.80 1.65 12.30
CA THR A 137 11.04 2.80 11.82
C THR A 137 10.59 2.59 10.38
N PHE A 138 9.29 2.70 10.15
CA PHE A 138 8.66 2.71 8.84
C PHE A 138 8.26 4.13 8.47
N SER A 139 8.73 4.63 7.32
CA SER A 139 8.27 5.87 6.72
C SER A 139 7.32 5.53 5.58
N VAL A 140 6.05 5.87 5.74
CA VAL A 140 4.92 5.39 4.92
C VAL A 140 4.34 6.54 4.11
N THR A 141 4.05 6.30 2.83
CA THR A 141 3.37 7.25 1.93
C THR A 141 2.04 6.68 1.49
N GLY A 142 1.00 7.53 1.43
CA GLY A 142 -0.36 7.14 1.03
C GLY A 142 -1.13 6.37 2.10
N TYR A 143 -2.38 6.00 1.76
CA TYR A 143 -3.27 5.31 2.69
C TYR A 143 -4.26 4.38 1.98
N GLY A 144 -4.21 3.11 2.27
CA GLY A 144 -5.11 2.07 1.79
C GLY A 144 -4.38 0.88 1.18
N HIS A 145 -5.14 -0.01 0.54
CA HIS A 145 -4.60 -1.21 -0.11
C HIS A 145 -3.99 -0.95 -1.49
N GLY A 146 -4.22 0.23 -2.05
CA GLY A 146 -3.61 0.66 -3.31
C GLY A 146 -4.30 0.18 -4.58
N VAL A 147 -5.32 -0.68 -4.54
CA VAL A 147 -5.96 -1.25 -5.73
C VAL A 147 -7.21 -0.47 -6.12
N GLY A 148 -7.41 -0.22 -7.43
CA GLY A 148 -8.56 0.48 -7.97
C GLY A 148 -8.45 1.99 -7.84
N MET A 149 -9.55 2.69 -7.51
CA MET A 149 -9.60 4.15 -7.52
C MET A 149 -9.00 4.76 -6.25
N SER A 150 -7.98 5.61 -6.40
CA SER A 150 -7.58 6.53 -5.32
C SER A 150 -8.60 7.67 -5.21
N GLN A 151 -9.15 7.89 -4.01
CA GLN A 151 -10.11 8.98 -3.78
C GLN A 151 -9.45 10.35 -3.95
N TYR A 152 -8.24 10.53 -3.44
CA TYR A 152 -7.48 11.77 -3.61
C TYR A 152 -6.94 11.92 -5.03
N GLY A 153 -6.57 10.82 -5.71
CA GLY A 153 -6.20 10.83 -7.13
C GLY A 153 -7.35 11.29 -8.01
N ALA A 154 -8.55 10.74 -7.82
CA ALA A 154 -9.75 11.19 -8.53
C ALA A 154 -10.05 12.67 -8.26
N ASN A 155 -9.88 13.15 -7.01
CA ASN A 155 -10.05 14.56 -6.68
C ASN A 155 -8.98 15.46 -7.32
N ALA A 156 -7.73 14.99 -7.45
CA ALA A 156 -6.67 15.73 -8.15
C ALA A 156 -7.00 15.86 -9.65
N LEU A 157 -7.38 14.77 -10.31
CA LEU A 157 -7.80 14.77 -11.71
C LEU A 157 -9.01 15.69 -11.96
N ALA A 158 -10.00 15.66 -11.05
CA ALA A 158 -11.16 16.56 -11.15
C ALA A 158 -10.76 18.05 -11.03
N LYS A 159 -9.76 18.39 -10.21
CA LYS A 159 -9.20 19.75 -10.13
C LYS A 159 -8.47 20.17 -11.40
N GLU A 160 -7.92 19.22 -12.15
CA GLU A 160 -7.32 19.43 -13.48
C GLU A 160 -8.38 19.54 -14.60
N GLY A 161 -9.65 19.37 -14.26
CA GLY A 161 -10.78 19.52 -15.20
C GLY A 161 -11.26 18.22 -15.82
N LYS A 162 -10.79 17.07 -15.33
CA LYS A 162 -11.27 15.75 -15.75
C LYS A 162 -12.70 15.51 -15.25
N SER A 163 -13.51 14.89 -16.09
CA SER A 163 -14.86 14.45 -15.73
C SER A 163 -14.84 13.03 -15.10
N TYR A 164 -15.96 12.62 -14.51
CA TYR A 164 -16.03 11.32 -13.82
C TYR A 164 -15.93 10.11 -14.75
N ASP A 165 -16.17 10.28 -16.04
CA ASP A 165 -16.11 9.25 -17.08
C ASP A 165 -14.72 9.13 -17.75
N GLU A 166 -13.79 10.05 -17.45
CA GLU A 166 -12.40 10.03 -17.87
C GLU A 166 -11.51 9.28 -16.87
#